data_cb85e273970d5d7c7221a5e6e80da08d
#
_entry.id   cb85e273970d5d7c7221a5e6e80da08d
#
_cell.length_a   1.000
_cell.length_b   1.000
_cell.length_c   1.000
_cell.angle_alpha   90.00
_cell.angle_beta   90.00
_cell.angle_gamma   90.00
#
_symmetry.space_group_name_H-M   'P 1'
#
loop_
_entity.id
_entity.type
_entity.pdbx_description
1 polymer ?
#
loop_
_entity_poly.entity_id
_entity_poly.type
_entity_poly.pdbx_seq_one_letter_code
_entity_poly.pdbx_strand_id
1 'polypeptide(L)'
;MLATLRRMQRDERGFTLVELLVVVTILGILAAVVTTSLVGLTATANTNACATELSTVQTAMDAMLAKNNITSVTAQATATGTFSALPTGAGTEPLSPNYLRQSTTKGTYTWTAAALVTQASCP
;
A
#
# COMPACT_ATOMS: atom_id res chain seq x y z
N MET A 1 -64.12 -5.74 7.55
CA MET A 1 -62.77 -5.98 7.03
C MET A 1 -62.25 -4.93 6.05
N LEU A 2 -63.07 -4.38 5.16
CA LEU A 2 -62.65 -3.36 4.17
C LEU A 2 -62.36 -1.98 4.76
N ALA A 3 -62.89 -1.63 5.94
CA ALA A 3 -62.67 -0.31 6.57
C ALA A 3 -61.27 -0.16 7.22
N THR A 4 -60.65 -1.28 7.59
CA THR A 4 -59.32 -1.27 8.22
C THR A 4 -58.17 -1.07 7.21
N LEU A 5 -58.33 -1.56 5.98
CA LEU A 5 -57.36 -1.39 4.93
C LEU A 5 -57.28 0.07 4.40
N ARG A 6 -58.38 0.82 4.51
CA ARG A 6 -58.43 2.23 4.06
C ARG A 6 -57.72 3.19 5.01
N ARG A 7 -57.45 2.78 6.28
CA ARG A 7 -56.74 3.59 7.28
C ARG A 7 -55.22 3.51 7.15
N MET A 8 -54.70 2.46 6.57
CA MET A 8 -53.25 2.29 6.38
C MET A 8 -52.66 3.09 5.20
N GLN A 9 -53.50 3.55 4.28
CA GLN A 9 -53.07 4.34 3.13
C GLN A 9 -52.96 5.86 3.37
N ARG A 10 -53.22 6.33 4.60
CA ARG A 10 -53.29 7.77 4.90
C ARG A 10 -52.02 8.35 5.54
N ASP A 11 -51.01 7.56 5.81
CA ASP A 11 -49.75 8.01 6.42
C ASP A 11 -48.50 7.91 5.52
N GLU A 12 -48.69 7.80 4.22
CA GLU A 12 -47.61 7.97 3.26
C GLU A 12 -47.31 9.48 3.10
N ARG A 13 -46.63 10.03 4.12
CA ARG A 13 -45.96 11.31 3.97
C ARG A 13 -44.76 11.08 3.05
N GLY A 14 -44.99 11.28 1.74
CA GLY A 14 -43.91 11.26 0.78
C GLY A 14 -42.95 12.43 1.05
N PHE A 15 -41.66 12.21 0.78
CA PHE A 15 -40.65 13.25 0.83
C PHE A 15 -41.03 14.40 -0.13
N THR A 16 -40.77 15.63 0.29
CA THR A 16 -40.97 16.78 -0.61
C THR A 16 -39.78 16.85 -1.57
N LEU A 17 -40.05 17.39 -2.77
CA LEU A 17 -38.99 17.59 -3.78
C LEU A 17 -37.88 18.51 -3.25
N VAL A 18 -38.22 19.47 -2.38
CA VAL A 18 -37.27 20.39 -1.74
C VAL A 18 -36.36 19.66 -0.75
N GLU A 19 -36.90 18.76 0.05
CA GLU A 19 -36.06 17.94 0.99
C GLU A 19 -35.04 17.12 0.23
N LEU A 20 -35.44 16.47 -0.86
CA LEU A 20 -34.50 15.71 -1.69
C LEU A 20 -33.45 16.61 -2.33
N LEU A 21 -33.84 17.77 -2.86
CA LEU A 21 -32.94 18.75 -3.46
C LEU A 21 -31.87 19.22 -2.46
N VAL A 22 -32.27 19.57 -1.24
CA VAL A 22 -31.34 20.00 -0.18
C VAL A 22 -30.35 18.89 0.17
N VAL A 23 -30.81 17.66 0.32
CA VAL A 23 -29.94 16.51 0.64
C VAL A 23 -28.91 16.28 -0.45
N VAL A 24 -29.29 16.22 -1.73
CA VAL A 24 -28.35 15.99 -2.81
C VAL A 24 -27.37 17.15 -3.00
N THR A 25 -27.79 18.39 -2.71
CA THR A 25 -26.92 19.56 -2.75
C THR A 25 -25.83 19.47 -1.68
N ILE A 26 -26.19 19.15 -0.44
CA ILE A 26 -25.25 19.00 0.67
C ILE A 26 -24.29 17.84 0.39
N LEU A 27 -24.80 16.69 -0.06
CA LEU A 27 -23.96 15.54 -0.42
C LEU A 27 -22.99 15.88 -1.55
N GLY A 28 -23.41 16.64 -2.55
CA GLY A 28 -22.56 17.10 -3.64
C GLY A 28 -21.39 17.97 -3.16
N ILE A 29 -21.64 18.92 -2.25
CA ILE A 29 -20.60 19.78 -1.67
C ILE A 29 -19.62 18.94 -0.85
N LEU A 30 -20.11 18.04 0.01
CA LEU A 30 -19.28 17.19 0.82
C LEU A 30 -18.40 16.25 -0.03
N ALA A 31 -18.97 15.65 -1.09
CA ALA A 31 -18.24 14.81 -2.02
C ALA A 31 -17.10 15.57 -2.72
N ALA A 32 -17.34 16.82 -3.12
CA ALA A 32 -16.32 17.65 -3.76
C ALA A 32 -15.12 17.94 -2.84
N VAL A 33 -15.34 18.20 -1.57
CA VAL A 33 -14.28 18.46 -0.59
C VAL A 33 -13.45 17.20 -0.32
N VAL A 34 -14.09 16.03 -0.18
CA VAL A 34 -13.40 14.77 0.10
C VAL A 34 -12.48 14.35 -1.05
N THR A 35 -12.91 14.51 -2.30
CA THR A 35 -12.09 14.11 -3.46
C THR A 35 -10.78 14.89 -3.56
N THR A 36 -10.79 16.19 -3.29
CA THR A 36 -9.56 17.02 -3.34
C THR A 36 -8.58 16.68 -2.22
N SER A 37 -9.06 16.31 -1.04
CA SER A 37 -8.21 15.92 0.10
C SER A 37 -7.50 14.58 -0.11
N LEU A 38 -8.14 13.63 -0.79
CA LEU A 38 -7.59 12.28 -0.97
C LEU A 38 -6.41 12.23 -1.95
N VAL A 39 -6.37 13.08 -2.96
CA VAL A 39 -5.30 13.09 -3.99
C VAL A 39 -3.93 13.39 -3.37
N GLY A 40 -3.84 14.34 -2.45
CA GLY A 40 -2.60 14.67 -1.75
C GLY A 40 -2.13 13.56 -0.79
N LEU A 41 -3.08 12.91 -0.10
CA LEU A 41 -2.78 11.84 0.86
C LEU A 41 -2.22 10.58 0.19
N THR A 42 -2.72 10.22 -1.01
CA THR A 42 -2.24 9.02 -1.73
C THR A 42 -0.78 9.17 -2.17
N ALA A 43 -0.37 10.35 -2.63
CA ALA A 43 1.02 10.62 -3.00
C ALA A 43 1.95 10.49 -1.78
N THR A 44 1.58 11.10 -0.64
CA THR A 44 2.35 11.01 0.61
C THR A 44 2.40 9.57 1.13
N ALA A 45 1.29 8.84 1.07
CA ALA A 45 1.22 7.45 1.48
C ALA A 45 2.13 6.55 0.63
N ASN A 46 2.19 6.76 -0.68
CA ASN A 46 3.10 6.04 -1.57
C ASN A 46 4.56 6.32 -1.20
N THR A 47 4.95 7.58 -1.00
CA THR A 47 6.31 7.94 -0.61
C THR A 47 6.72 7.28 0.70
N ASN A 48 5.84 7.29 1.69
CA ASN A 48 6.10 6.66 2.99
C ASN A 48 6.16 5.12 2.87
N ALA A 49 5.32 4.53 2.04
CA ALA A 49 5.35 3.09 1.77
C ALA A 49 6.68 2.67 1.11
N CYS A 50 7.17 3.44 0.15
CA CYS A 50 8.46 3.21 -0.51
C CYS A 50 9.63 3.30 0.48
N ALA A 51 9.65 4.30 1.35
CA ALA A 51 10.68 4.46 2.38
C ALA A 51 10.66 3.30 3.38
N THR A 52 9.47 2.85 3.79
CA THR A 52 9.29 1.70 4.69
C THR A 52 9.75 0.40 4.03
N GLU A 53 9.44 0.22 2.76
CA GLU A 53 9.85 -0.96 1.99
C GLU A 53 11.38 -1.03 1.86
N LEU A 54 12.04 0.09 1.54
CA LEU A 54 13.51 0.19 1.52
C LEU A 54 14.13 -0.22 2.87
N SER A 55 13.61 0.32 3.96
CA SER A 55 14.05 -0.03 5.31
C SER A 55 13.85 -1.51 5.63
N THR A 56 12.76 -2.09 5.16
CA THR A 56 12.47 -3.53 5.34
C THR A 56 13.45 -4.40 4.57
N VAL A 57 13.74 -4.04 3.32
CA VAL A 57 14.72 -4.78 2.49
C VAL A 57 16.12 -4.66 3.07
N GLN A 58 16.54 -3.48 3.55
CA GLN A 58 17.84 -3.31 4.21
C GLN A 58 17.92 -4.16 5.48
N THR A 59 16.88 -4.12 6.32
CA THR A 59 16.84 -4.93 7.55
C THR A 59 16.92 -6.42 7.26
N ALA A 60 16.26 -6.89 6.22
CA ALA A 60 16.31 -8.28 5.78
C ALA A 60 17.70 -8.67 5.31
N MET A 61 18.39 -7.79 4.59
CA MET A 61 19.76 -7.96 4.15
C MET A 61 20.72 -8.07 5.36
N ASP A 62 20.60 -7.14 6.29
CA ASP A 62 21.43 -7.12 7.52
C ASP A 62 21.19 -8.36 8.39
N ALA A 63 19.94 -8.80 8.50
CA ALA A 63 19.58 -10.01 9.24
C ALA A 63 20.20 -11.28 8.59
N MET A 64 20.19 -11.34 7.26
CA MET A 64 20.82 -12.44 6.52
C MET A 64 22.35 -12.47 6.74
N LEU A 65 23.01 -11.30 6.66
CA LEU A 65 24.44 -11.17 6.93
C LEU A 65 24.78 -11.61 8.35
N ALA A 66 24.04 -11.13 9.33
CA ALA A 66 24.25 -11.45 10.74
C ALA A 66 24.05 -12.94 11.04
N LYS A 67 22.98 -13.55 10.50
CA LYS A 67 22.69 -14.98 10.70
C LYS A 67 23.78 -15.87 10.12
N ASN A 68 24.25 -15.54 8.92
CA ASN A 68 25.25 -16.36 8.22
C ASN A 68 26.71 -15.97 8.55
N ASN A 69 26.90 -14.99 9.43
CA ASN A 69 28.20 -14.45 9.81
C ASN A 69 29.08 -14.06 8.61
N ILE A 70 28.46 -13.41 7.63
CA ILE A 70 29.11 -12.88 6.42
C ILE A 70 29.08 -11.35 6.41
N THR A 71 30.06 -10.74 5.76
CA THR A 71 30.21 -9.27 5.72
C THR A 71 30.03 -8.67 4.34
N SER A 72 29.83 -9.53 3.33
CA SER A 72 29.68 -9.08 1.96
C SER A 72 28.78 -10.00 1.15
N VAL A 73 28.19 -9.46 0.11
CA VAL A 73 27.36 -10.14 -0.90
C VAL A 73 27.87 -9.81 -2.28
N THR A 74 27.40 -10.52 -3.30
CA THR A 74 27.64 -10.08 -4.68
C THR A 74 26.83 -8.81 -4.96
N ALA A 75 27.50 -7.75 -5.37
CA ALA A 75 26.83 -6.49 -5.71
C ALA A 75 25.83 -6.67 -6.85
N GLN A 76 24.67 -6.02 -6.72
CA GLN A 76 23.59 -6.05 -7.69
C GLN A 76 23.43 -4.66 -8.31
N ALA A 77 24.02 -4.46 -9.49
CA ALA A 77 23.93 -3.20 -10.22
C ALA A 77 22.60 -3.07 -11.01
N THR A 78 22.01 -4.20 -11.41
CA THR A 78 20.72 -4.21 -12.10
C THR A 78 19.58 -4.16 -11.09
N ALA A 79 18.72 -3.16 -11.21
CA ALA A 79 17.60 -2.98 -10.28
C ALA A 79 16.62 -4.18 -10.34
N THR A 80 16.31 -4.73 -9.19
CA THR A 80 15.40 -5.88 -9.04
C THR A 80 14.36 -5.63 -7.95
N GLY A 81 13.16 -6.14 -8.16
CA GLY A 81 12.11 -6.23 -7.15
C GLY A 81 11.82 -7.67 -6.74
N THR A 82 12.65 -8.65 -7.15
CA THR A 82 12.46 -10.08 -6.86
C THR A 82 13.61 -10.61 -6.01
N PHE A 83 13.30 -11.21 -4.87
CA PHE A 83 14.25 -11.67 -3.87
C PHE A 83 14.23 -13.18 -3.59
N SER A 84 13.56 -13.95 -4.45
CA SER A 84 13.44 -15.41 -4.30
C SER A 84 14.75 -16.19 -4.54
N ALA A 85 15.72 -15.57 -5.20
CA ALA A 85 17.04 -16.16 -5.48
C ALA A 85 18.20 -15.19 -5.18
N LEU A 86 17.91 -14.04 -4.55
CA LEU A 86 18.86 -12.96 -4.30
C LEU A 86 18.89 -12.60 -2.80
N PRO A 87 20.00 -12.11 -2.27
CA PRO A 87 21.28 -11.86 -2.94
C PRO A 87 22.07 -13.14 -3.22
N THR A 88 23.11 -13.02 -4.04
CA THR A 88 24.05 -14.11 -4.34
C THR A 88 25.41 -13.87 -3.69
N GLY A 89 26.17 -14.93 -3.49
CA GLY A 89 27.50 -14.87 -2.87
C GLY A 89 27.76 -16.06 -1.97
N ALA A 90 28.98 -16.20 -1.48
CA ALA A 90 29.33 -17.27 -0.60
C ALA A 90 28.63 -17.12 0.76
N GLY A 91 27.88 -18.12 1.19
CA GLY A 91 27.14 -18.11 2.44
C GLY A 91 25.84 -17.31 2.45
N THR A 92 25.41 -16.73 1.30
CA THR A 92 24.14 -16.03 1.21
C THR A 92 22.95 -16.98 1.11
N GLU A 93 21.80 -16.55 1.62
CA GLU A 93 20.51 -17.19 1.45
C GLU A 93 19.55 -16.20 0.75
N PRO A 94 18.56 -16.69 -0.03
CA PRO A 94 17.54 -15.82 -0.57
C PRO A 94 16.84 -15.02 0.52
N LEU A 95 16.61 -13.72 0.30
CA LEU A 95 15.88 -12.92 1.27
C LEU A 95 14.42 -13.37 1.41
N SER A 96 13.81 -13.81 0.32
CA SER A 96 12.48 -14.41 0.38
C SER A 96 12.56 -15.93 0.16
N PRO A 97 11.86 -16.74 0.97
CA PRO A 97 10.96 -16.39 2.07
C PRO A 97 11.64 -16.24 3.45
N ASN A 98 12.98 -16.35 3.53
CA ASN A 98 13.69 -16.51 4.81
C ASN A 98 13.62 -15.26 5.71
N TYR A 99 13.72 -14.07 5.12
CA TYR A 99 13.77 -12.77 5.82
C TYR A 99 12.69 -11.81 5.33
N LEU A 100 12.19 -12.00 4.11
CA LEU A 100 11.05 -11.27 3.54
C LEU A 100 9.91 -12.24 3.28
N ARG A 101 8.71 -11.91 3.74
CA ARG A 101 7.51 -12.74 3.51
C ARG A 101 7.10 -12.77 2.04
N GLN A 102 7.35 -11.69 1.32
CA GLN A 102 7.01 -11.55 -0.10
C GLN A 102 8.26 -11.76 -0.95
N SER A 103 8.10 -12.46 -2.05
CA SER A 103 9.17 -12.67 -3.03
C SER A 103 9.40 -11.47 -3.94
N THR A 104 8.41 -10.59 -4.06
CA THR A 104 8.44 -9.39 -4.89
C THR A 104 8.08 -8.16 -4.07
N THR A 105 8.73 -7.06 -4.38
CA THR A 105 8.51 -5.74 -3.79
C THR A 105 7.80 -4.82 -4.78
N LYS A 106 7.21 -3.74 -4.29
CA LYS A 106 6.64 -2.69 -5.12
C LYS A 106 7.73 -1.87 -5.81
N GLY A 107 8.80 -1.54 -5.06
CA GLY A 107 9.98 -0.88 -5.59
C GLY A 107 11.00 -1.83 -6.19
N THR A 108 11.97 -1.27 -6.92
CA THR A 108 13.15 -1.99 -7.39
C THR A 108 14.39 -1.47 -6.69
N TYR A 109 15.34 -2.38 -6.42
CA TYR A 109 16.50 -2.11 -5.58
C TYR A 109 17.79 -2.59 -6.24
N THR A 110 18.87 -1.88 -5.92
CA THR A 110 20.25 -2.28 -6.15
C THR A 110 20.98 -2.35 -4.82
N TRP A 111 22.10 -3.03 -4.76
CA TRP A 111 22.95 -3.05 -3.56
C TRP A 111 24.44 -3.20 -3.90
N THR A 112 25.25 -2.68 -2.99
CA THR A 112 26.71 -2.78 -3.07
C THR A 112 27.21 -4.12 -2.51
N ALA A 113 28.50 -4.41 -2.69
CA ALA A 113 29.12 -5.57 -2.08
C ALA A 113 29.09 -5.52 -0.53
N ALA A 114 29.03 -4.34 0.06
CA ALA A 114 28.84 -4.15 1.50
C ALA A 114 27.37 -4.29 1.94
N ALA A 115 26.48 -4.81 1.08
CA ALA A 115 25.06 -5.01 1.32
C ALA A 115 24.24 -3.73 1.60
N LEU A 116 24.75 -2.57 1.23
CA LEU A 116 23.99 -1.33 1.30
C LEU A 116 22.95 -1.30 0.17
N VAL A 117 21.69 -1.32 0.52
CA VAL A 117 20.55 -1.32 -0.41
C VAL A 117 20.18 0.10 -0.79
N THR A 118 19.99 0.32 -2.08
CA THR A 118 19.52 1.59 -2.64
C THR A 118 18.28 1.36 -3.50
N GLN A 119 17.26 2.14 -3.28
CA GLN A 119 16.04 2.10 -4.09
C GLN A 119 16.29 2.76 -5.44
N ALA A 120 16.05 2.02 -6.51
CA ALA A 120 16.20 2.51 -7.88
C ALA A 120 14.90 3.14 -8.40
N SER A 121 13.76 2.53 -8.09
CA SER A 121 12.44 3.08 -8.40
C SER A 121 11.38 2.59 -7.41
N CYS A 122 10.32 3.37 -7.26
CA CYS A 122 9.11 2.96 -6.55
C CYS A 122 7.92 3.68 -7.20
N PRO A 123 6.99 2.95 -7.81
CA PRO A 123 5.86 3.52 -8.53
C PRO A 123 4.75 4.07 -7.60
#